data_56f49d2d53fcc487228db7379a06a2e2
#
_entry.id   56f49d2d53fcc487228db7379a06a2e2
#
_cell.length_a   1.000
_cell.length_b   1.000
_cell.length_c   1.000
_cell.angle_alpha   90.00
_cell.angle_beta   90.00
_cell.angle_gamma   90.00
#
_symmetry.space_group_name_H-M   'P 1'
#
loop_
_entity.id
_entity.type
_entity.pdbx_description
1 polymer ?
#
loop_
_entity_poly.entity_id
_entity_poly.type
_entity_poly.pdbx_seq_one_letter_code
_entity_poly.pdbx_strand_id
1 'polypeptide(L)'
;MIKQYLVIITMLLAISASAQAIVQPKIMVIPYTKQGEDLRTVLEEDPNKRIALSKIKEAFDERGFSTIDFIARLKAANTSDVINIDNQNDLKSSIINMSGADIYVESEIICQQTLVPGQTKPESRVKINITAYDVATGASLSNKVGECGPFYTEDIAKLSIKAIESIADDFLEVMQSKFSIISEQGRSIMLIINLDQNSTFNMESEVGTQGLTLQDEIELWVDSTCYNGNYHLQGATQLNMVFDDIKLPFNDESGATYTLGKYSMNALKFFRSLGLTISRTLKGNTLYITIK
;
A
#
# COMPACT_ATOMS: atom_id res chain seq x y z
N MET A 1 26.91 47.62 -21.55
CA MET A 1 26.79 47.12 -20.16
C MET A 1 25.37 46.77 -19.76
N ILE A 2 24.35 47.61 -19.94
CA ILE A 2 22.96 47.32 -19.53
C ILE A 2 22.36 46.02 -20.18
N LYS A 3 22.66 45.76 -21.47
CA LYS A 3 22.18 44.50 -22.15
C LYS A 3 22.80 43.22 -21.60
N GLN A 4 24.04 43.26 -21.09
CA GLN A 4 24.67 42.08 -20.47
C GLN A 4 24.09 41.75 -19.08
N TYR A 5 23.70 42.74 -18.31
CA TYR A 5 23.04 42.53 -17.02
C TYR A 5 21.62 42.01 -17.18
N LEU A 6 20.91 42.39 -18.26
CA LEU A 6 19.56 41.92 -18.54
C LEU A 6 19.55 40.41 -18.89
N VAL A 7 20.57 39.93 -19.62
CA VAL A 7 20.71 38.49 -19.97
C VAL A 7 21.08 37.66 -18.76
N ILE A 8 21.88 38.17 -17.83
CA ILE A 8 22.24 37.50 -16.59
C ILE A 8 21.03 37.39 -15.63
N ILE A 9 20.20 38.44 -15.56
CA ILE A 9 19.00 38.46 -14.73
C ILE A 9 17.92 37.47 -15.29
N THR A 10 17.76 37.40 -16.62
CA THR A 10 16.86 36.42 -17.25
C THR A 10 17.37 34.97 -17.08
N MET A 11 18.68 34.76 -17.06
CA MET A 11 19.25 33.42 -16.85
C MET A 11 19.17 32.98 -15.38
N LEU A 12 19.21 33.90 -14.43
CA LEU A 12 18.97 33.61 -13.00
C LEU A 12 17.50 33.34 -12.67
N LEU A 13 16.55 33.94 -13.41
CA LEU A 13 15.11 33.65 -13.25
C LEU A 13 14.68 32.32 -13.88
N ALA A 14 15.43 31.79 -14.84
CA ALA A 14 15.17 30.48 -15.45
C ALA A 14 15.60 29.26 -14.58
N ILE A 15 16.35 29.52 -13.49
CA ILE A 15 16.76 28.48 -12.52
C ILE A 15 15.76 28.37 -11.34
N SER A 16 14.60 29.01 -11.43
CA SER A 16 13.44 28.59 -10.63
C SER A 16 12.97 27.24 -11.14
N ALA A 17 13.86 26.25 -11.11
CA ALA A 17 13.49 24.86 -11.23
C ALA A 17 12.36 24.64 -10.23
N SER A 18 11.18 24.32 -10.73
CA SER A 18 10.09 23.81 -9.95
C SER A 18 10.66 22.71 -9.06
N ALA A 19 11.01 23.05 -7.82
CA ALA A 19 11.13 22.05 -6.78
C ALA A 19 9.73 21.44 -6.70
N GLN A 20 9.50 20.35 -7.43
CA GLN A 20 8.30 19.55 -7.26
C GLN A 20 8.27 19.22 -5.77
N ALA A 21 7.27 19.75 -5.08
CA ALA A 21 7.09 19.45 -3.67
C ALA A 21 6.99 17.94 -3.56
N ILE A 22 8.00 17.31 -2.94
CA ILE A 22 7.97 15.87 -2.70
C ILE A 22 6.72 15.59 -1.87
N VAL A 23 5.76 14.88 -2.45
CA VAL A 23 4.55 14.49 -1.74
C VAL A 23 4.96 13.50 -0.66
N GLN A 24 4.82 13.92 0.61
CA GLN A 24 5.06 13.01 1.73
C GLN A 24 3.80 12.19 2.00
N PRO A 25 3.91 10.84 2.10
CA PRO A 25 2.78 9.99 2.45
C PRO A 25 2.40 10.15 3.92
N LYS A 26 1.11 9.98 4.20
CA LYS A 26 0.62 9.74 5.56
C LYS A 26 0.77 8.26 5.89
N ILE A 27 1.47 7.96 6.98
CA ILE A 27 1.83 6.59 7.35
C ILE A 27 1.01 6.15 8.58
N MET A 28 0.42 4.96 8.53
CA MET A 28 -0.14 4.30 9.71
C MET A 28 0.71 3.10 10.08
N VAL A 29 1.26 3.08 11.30
CA VAL A 29 1.99 1.92 11.82
C VAL A 29 1.02 1.01 12.56
N ILE A 30 0.94 -0.26 12.14
CA ILE A 30 0.01 -1.27 12.67
C ILE A 30 0.77 -2.50 13.14
N PRO A 31 0.28 -3.23 14.16
CA PRO A 31 0.88 -4.49 14.56
C PRO A 31 0.59 -5.59 13.54
N TYR A 32 1.56 -6.48 13.33
CA TYR A 32 1.28 -7.77 12.73
C TYR A 32 0.44 -8.61 13.70
N THR A 33 -0.59 -9.26 13.19
CA THR A 33 -1.44 -10.19 13.93
C THR A 33 -1.40 -11.56 13.28
N LYS A 34 -1.25 -12.61 14.10
CA LYS A 34 -1.37 -14.00 13.64
C LYS A 34 -2.84 -14.34 13.40
N GLN A 35 -3.05 -15.39 12.63
CA GLN A 35 -4.41 -15.91 12.45
C GLN A 35 -5.01 -16.31 13.81
N GLY A 36 -6.15 -15.73 14.15
CA GLY A 36 -6.86 -15.96 15.41
C GLY A 36 -6.48 -15.01 16.55
N GLU A 37 -5.47 -14.14 16.39
CA GLU A 37 -5.22 -13.05 17.35
C GLU A 37 -6.26 -11.93 17.17
N ASP A 38 -6.82 -11.45 18.30
CA ASP A 38 -7.72 -10.29 18.26
C ASP A 38 -6.90 -8.98 18.24
N LEU A 39 -7.08 -8.21 17.18
CA LEU A 39 -6.43 -6.91 16.98
C LEU A 39 -6.69 -5.94 18.14
N ARG A 40 -7.84 -6.07 18.83
CA ARG A 40 -8.26 -5.22 19.94
C ARG A 40 -7.45 -5.49 21.19
N THR A 41 -7.09 -6.75 21.43
CA THR A 41 -6.42 -7.20 22.67
C THR A 41 -4.92 -7.38 22.52
N VAL A 42 -4.42 -7.61 21.28
CA VAL A 42 -3.00 -7.92 21.02
C VAL A 42 -2.02 -6.92 21.63
N LEU A 43 -2.39 -5.64 21.70
CA LEU A 43 -1.57 -4.58 22.29
C LEU A 43 -1.83 -4.37 23.79
N GLU A 44 -2.96 -4.86 24.31
CA GLU A 44 -3.28 -4.81 25.75
C GLU A 44 -2.60 -5.98 26.48
N GLU A 45 -2.58 -7.14 25.86
CA GLU A 45 -1.98 -8.37 26.41
C GLU A 45 -0.44 -8.36 26.38
N ASP A 46 0.17 -7.60 25.44
CA ASP A 46 1.63 -7.49 25.32
C ASP A 46 2.10 -6.03 25.40
N PRO A 47 2.40 -5.53 26.62
CA PRO A 47 2.92 -4.17 26.83
C PRO A 47 4.22 -3.88 26.05
N ASN A 48 5.08 -4.90 25.85
CA ASN A 48 6.33 -4.73 25.11
C ASN A 48 6.08 -4.46 23.61
N LYS A 49 5.12 -5.16 23.00
CA LYS A 49 4.71 -4.88 21.61
C LYS A 49 4.13 -3.46 21.50
N ARG A 50 3.30 -3.03 22.46
CA ARG A 50 2.75 -1.68 22.46
C ARG A 50 3.82 -0.60 22.56
N ILE A 51 4.81 -0.79 23.45
CA ILE A 51 5.95 0.12 23.59
C ILE A 51 6.76 0.18 22.29
N ALA A 52 7.10 -0.98 21.72
CA ALA A 52 7.88 -1.04 20.49
C ALA A 52 7.15 -0.41 19.31
N LEU A 53 5.84 -0.62 19.17
CA LEU A 53 5.01 0.03 18.13
C LEU A 53 5.05 1.56 18.26
N SER A 54 4.95 2.07 19.51
CA SER A 54 5.06 3.50 19.78
C SER A 54 6.44 4.05 19.42
N LYS A 55 7.51 3.27 19.64
CA LYS A 55 8.88 3.68 19.27
C LYS A 55 9.13 3.66 17.76
N ILE A 56 8.49 2.77 17.01
CA ILE A 56 8.52 2.79 15.55
C ILE A 56 7.86 4.09 15.05
N LYS A 57 6.68 4.41 15.58
CA LYS A 57 5.96 5.64 15.24
C LYS A 57 6.81 6.89 15.55
N GLU A 58 7.37 6.97 16.77
CA GLU A 58 8.25 8.07 17.21
C GLU A 58 9.44 8.25 16.26
N ALA A 59 10.13 7.15 15.89
CA ALA A 59 11.27 7.20 14.97
C ALA A 59 10.90 7.74 13.56
N PHE A 60 9.67 7.51 13.11
CA PHE A 60 9.19 8.05 11.84
C PHE A 60 8.82 9.54 11.96
N ASP A 61 8.14 9.93 13.05
CA ASP A 61 7.79 11.32 13.34
C ASP A 61 9.05 12.21 13.47
N GLU A 62 10.11 11.72 14.15
CA GLU A 62 11.39 12.40 14.30
C GLU A 62 12.11 12.64 12.95
N ARG A 63 11.83 11.78 11.96
CA ARG A 63 12.34 11.92 10.58
C ARG A 63 11.44 12.76 9.68
N GLY A 64 10.44 13.42 10.28
CA GLY A 64 9.54 14.37 9.61
C GLY A 64 8.39 13.73 8.83
N PHE A 65 8.14 12.43 8.97
CA PHE A 65 6.97 11.78 8.36
C PHE A 65 5.72 12.03 9.20
N SER A 66 4.58 12.21 8.52
CA SER A 66 3.28 12.36 9.20
C SER A 66 2.70 10.98 9.51
N THR A 67 2.62 10.62 10.80
CA THR A 67 2.07 9.33 11.22
C THR A 67 0.65 9.45 11.77
N ILE A 68 -0.16 8.42 11.49
CA ILE A 68 -1.53 8.27 12.00
C ILE A 68 -1.52 7.27 13.14
N ASP A 69 -2.15 7.64 14.25
CA ASP A 69 -2.22 6.80 15.43
C ASP A 69 -3.26 5.68 15.25
N PHE A 70 -2.76 4.46 15.06
CA PHE A 70 -3.57 3.25 14.94
C PHE A 70 -4.40 2.96 16.20
N ILE A 71 -3.80 3.12 17.39
CA ILE A 71 -4.49 2.82 18.68
C ILE A 71 -5.68 3.76 18.86
N ALA A 72 -5.50 5.04 18.55
CA ALA A 72 -6.60 6.00 18.61
C ALA A 72 -7.72 5.65 17.61
N ARG A 73 -7.38 5.22 16.40
CA ARG A 73 -8.35 4.78 15.40
C ARG A 73 -9.08 3.50 15.82
N LEU A 74 -8.36 2.53 16.36
CA LEU A 74 -8.94 1.29 16.89
C LEU A 74 -9.93 1.58 18.03
N LYS A 75 -9.58 2.45 18.98
CA LYS A 75 -10.48 2.87 20.04
C LYS A 75 -11.73 3.58 19.53
N ALA A 76 -11.59 4.48 18.56
CA ALA A 76 -12.71 5.16 17.95
C ALA A 76 -13.63 4.16 17.19
N ALA A 77 -13.06 3.17 16.52
CA ALA A 77 -13.82 2.11 15.87
C ALA A 77 -14.63 1.25 16.84
N ASN A 78 -14.05 0.91 18.00
CA ASN A 78 -14.72 0.12 19.04
C ASN A 78 -15.90 0.87 19.73
N THR A 79 -15.88 2.21 19.72
CA THR A 79 -16.93 3.04 20.33
C THR A 79 -18.11 3.31 19.36
N SER A 80 -17.94 3.08 18.07
CA SER A 80 -18.99 3.24 17.10
C SER A 80 -19.65 1.88 16.84
N ASP A 81 -20.96 1.74 17.13
CA ASP A 81 -21.77 0.54 16.83
C ASP A 81 -21.78 0.15 15.33
N VAL A 82 -21.04 0.89 14.51
CA VAL A 82 -20.94 0.72 13.06
C VAL A 82 -20.05 -0.47 12.68
N ILE A 83 -19.18 -0.96 13.58
CA ILE A 83 -18.24 -2.05 13.28
C ILE A 83 -18.53 -3.28 14.14
N ASN A 84 -19.64 -3.95 13.88
CA ASN A 84 -19.89 -5.35 14.32
C ASN A 84 -19.16 -6.30 13.36
N ILE A 85 -17.82 -6.19 13.30
CA ILE A 85 -17.01 -7.04 12.44
C ILE A 85 -16.38 -8.13 13.32
N ASP A 86 -16.95 -9.33 13.26
CA ASP A 86 -16.40 -10.52 13.94
C ASP A 86 -15.10 -11.02 13.28
N ASN A 87 -14.87 -10.61 12.02
CA ASN A 87 -13.68 -10.98 11.26
C ASN A 87 -12.56 -9.95 11.47
N GLN A 88 -11.47 -10.36 12.12
CA GLN A 88 -10.31 -9.50 12.42
C GLN A 88 -9.61 -8.91 11.19
N ASN A 89 -9.60 -9.64 10.07
CA ASN A 89 -9.03 -9.13 8.81
C ASN A 89 -9.88 -7.99 8.24
N ASP A 90 -11.19 -8.07 8.37
CA ASP A 90 -12.11 -7.03 7.91
C ASP A 90 -12.01 -5.79 8.81
N LEU A 91 -11.84 -5.98 10.14
CA LEU A 91 -11.59 -4.90 11.08
C LEU A 91 -10.30 -4.13 10.75
N LYS A 92 -9.19 -4.86 10.54
CA LYS A 92 -7.89 -4.27 10.14
C LYS A 92 -8.01 -3.48 8.85
N SER A 93 -8.60 -4.08 7.82
CA SER A 93 -8.81 -3.45 6.52
C SER A 93 -9.70 -2.22 6.62
N SER A 94 -10.75 -2.27 7.43
CA SER A 94 -11.65 -1.15 7.68
C SER A 94 -10.92 0.03 8.33
N ILE A 95 -10.13 -0.22 9.39
CA ILE A 95 -9.35 0.81 10.07
C ILE A 95 -8.36 1.47 9.11
N ILE A 96 -7.63 0.69 8.32
CA ILE A 96 -6.68 1.20 7.33
C ILE A 96 -7.40 2.09 6.31
N ASN A 97 -8.48 1.60 5.70
CA ASN A 97 -9.21 2.32 4.66
C ASN A 97 -9.89 3.62 5.16
N MET A 98 -10.34 3.63 6.43
CA MET A 98 -10.97 4.80 7.05
C MET A 98 -9.96 5.78 7.65
N SER A 99 -8.68 5.43 7.73
CA SER A 99 -7.66 6.25 8.39
C SER A 99 -7.26 7.49 7.59
N GLY A 100 -7.37 7.43 6.27
CA GLY A 100 -6.80 8.41 5.36
C GLY A 100 -5.28 8.31 5.23
N ALA A 101 -4.70 7.15 5.57
CA ALA A 101 -3.30 6.85 5.31
C ALA A 101 -3.08 6.55 3.82
N ASP A 102 -1.92 6.95 3.30
CA ASP A 102 -1.45 6.55 1.97
C ASP A 102 -0.69 5.24 2.04
N ILE A 103 0.03 5.03 3.15
CA ILE A 103 0.85 3.85 3.43
C ILE A 103 0.47 3.28 4.79
N TYR A 104 0.36 1.96 4.90
CA TYR A 104 0.42 1.31 6.20
C TYR A 104 1.70 0.50 6.35
N VAL A 105 2.28 0.55 7.55
CA VAL A 105 3.48 -0.21 7.92
C VAL A 105 3.07 -1.28 8.91
N GLU A 106 3.10 -2.52 8.46
CA GLU A 106 2.89 -3.67 9.34
C GLU A 106 4.18 -4.00 10.08
N SER A 107 4.08 -4.14 11.41
CA SER A 107 5.22 -4.32 12.29
C SER A 107 5.06 -5.60 13.11
N GLU A 108 5.92 -6.58 12.84
CA GLU A 108 6.08 -7.78 13.67
C GLU A 108 7.19 -7.53 14.68
N ILE A 109 6.86 -7.66 15.97
CA ILE A 109 7.75 -7.37 17.07
C ILE A 109 7.94 -8.64 17.90
N ILE A 110 9.19 -9.08 18.01
CA ILE A 110 9.57 -10.26 18.78
C ILE A 110 10.51 -9.82 19.90
N CYS A 111 10.00 -9.92 21.14
CA CYS A 111 10.77 -9.65 22.34
C CYS A 111 11.11 -10.99 23.02
N GLN A 112 12.38 -11.25 23.25
CA GLN A 112 12.87 -12.44 23.94
C GLN A 112 13.61 -12.04 25.21
N GLN A 113 13.23 -12.66 26.33
CA GLN A 113 13.90 -12.48 27.62
C GLN A 113 14.15 -13.84 28.22
N THR A 114 15.42 -14.12 28.57
CA THR A 114 15.85 -15.40 29.12
C THR A 114 16.65 -15.16 30.39
N LEU A 115 16.21 -15.75 31.49
CA LEU A 115 16.98 -15.73 32.74
C LEU A 115 18.20 -16.63 32.60
N VAL A 116 19.40 -16.04 32.75
CA VAL A 116 20.67 -16.77 32.69
C VAL A 116 21.18 -17.02 34.11
N PRO A 117 21.50 -18.25 34.49
CA PRO A 117 22.02 -18.54 35.83
C PRO A 117 23.21 -17.65 36.18
N GLY A 118 23.18 -17.04 37.38
CA GLY A 118 24.24 -16.15 37.87
C GLY A 118 24.11 -14.69 37.41
N GLN A 119 23.13 -14.34 36.56
CA GLN A 119 22.85 -12.97 36.18
C GLN A 119 21.69 -12.40 37.00
N THR A 120 21.74 -11.10 37.33
CA THR A 120 20.69 -10.39 38.04
C THR A 120 19.59 -9.87 37.14
N LYS A 121 19.86 -9.79 35.81
CA LYS A 121 18.94 -9.33 34.78
C LYS A 121 18.81 -10.36 33.69
N PRO A 122 17.65 -10.47 33.03
CA PRO A 122 17.51 -11.37 31.89
C PRO A 122 18.38 -10.94 30.71
N GLU A 123 18.85 -11.90 29.96
CA GLU A 123 19.33 -11.67 28.60
C GLU A 123 18.14 -11.34 27.72
N SER A 124 18.13 -10.14 27.15
CA SER A 124 17.03 -9.62 26.37
C SER A 124 17.45 -9.30 24.94
N ARG A 125 16.56 -9.59 23.99
CA ARG A 125 16.72 -9.32 22.57
C ARG A 125 15.39 -8.81 22.00
N VAL A 126 15.47 -7.83 21.08
CA VAL A 126 14.32 -7.35 20.32
C VAL A 126 14.62 -7.47 18.83
N LYS A 127 13.69 -8.06 18.10
CA LYS A 127 13.69 -8.10 16.64
C LYS A 127 12.42 -7.42 16.13
N ILE A 128 12.57 -6.50 15.19
CA ILE A 128 11.48 -5.75 14.56
C ILE A 128 11.54 -6.00 13.06
N ASN A 129 10.48 -6.58 12.50
CA ASN A 129 10.29 -6.73 11.08
C ASN A 129 9.20 -5.76 10.64
N ILE A 130 9.52 -4.85 9.72
CA ILE A 130 8.57 -3.85 9.21
C ILE A 130 8.42 -3.97 7.70
N THR A 131 7.18 -3.90 7.22
CA THR A 131 6.87 -3.88 5.79
C THR A 131 5.87 -2.74 5.51
N ALA A 132 6.22 -1.86 4.57
CA ALA A 132 5.34 -0.81 4.10
C ALA A 132 4.53 -1.28 2.90
N TYR A 133 3.24 -0.92 2.87
CA TYR A 133 2.31 -1.23 1.79
C TYR A 133 1.56 0.03 1.35
N ASP A 134 1.38 0.20 0.04
CA ASP A 134 0.44 1.19 -0.51
C ASP A 134 -1.00 0.79 -0.13
N VAL A 135 -1.74 1.69 0.50
CA VAL A 135 -3.13 1.40 0.95
C VAL A 135 -4.06 1.15 -0.23
N ALA A 136 -3.84 1.84 -1.35
CA ALA A 136 -4.75 1.78 -2.50
C ALA A 136 -4.67 0.47 -3.29
N THR A 137 -3.50 -0.18 -3.31
CA THR A 137 -3.22 -1.38 -4.11
C THR A 137 -2.77 -2.58 -3.28
N GLY A 138 -2.26 -2.37 -2.06
CA GLY A 138 -1.60 -3.40 -1.26
C GLY A 138 -0.20 -3.79 -1.74
N ALA A 139 0.39 -3.03 -2.68
CA ALA A 139 1.74 -3.28 -3.15
C ALA A 139 2.78 -2.99 -2.06
N SER A 140 3.80 -3.86 -1.94
CA SER A 140 4.90 -3.67 -0.98
C SER A 140 5.88 -2.61 -1.47
N LEU A 141 6.12 -1.60 -0.64
CA LEU A 141 7.00 -0.48 -0.93
C LEU A 141 8.39 -0.65 -0.31
N SER A 142 8.49 -1.15 0.90
CA SER A 142 9.76 -1.36 1.61
C SER A 142 9.61 -2.49 2.63
N ASN A 143 10.70 -3.18 2.91
CA ASN A 143 10.79 -4.19 3.96
C ASN A 143 12.18 -4.13 4.61
N LYS A 144 12.24 -4.16 5.93
CA LYS A 144 13.49 -4.21 6.69
C LYS A 144 13.31 -4.97 7.99
N VAL A 145 14.40 -5.53 8.45
CA VAL A 145 14.49 -6.23 9.75
C VAL A 145 15.59 -5.59 10.58
N GLY A 146 15.20 -5.05 11.73
CA GLY A 146 16.12 -4.53 12.75
C GLY A 146 16.21 -5.48 13.93
N GLU A 147 17.39 -5.62 14.50
CA GLU A 147 17.63 -6.47 15.66
C GLU A 147 18.56 -5.77 16.66
N CYS A 148 18.25 -5.91 17.94
CA CYS A 148 19.11 -5.42 19.02
C CYS A 148 19.18 -6.44 20.15
N GLY A 149 20.41 -6.71 20.58
CA GLY A 149 20.72 -7.68 21.62
C GLY A 149 21.59 -8.84 21.09
N PRO A 150 21.94 -9.79 21.99
CA PRO A 150 21.46 -9.88 23.37
C PRO A 150 22.18 -8.91 24.33
N PHE A 151 21.42 -8.39 25.29
CA PHE A 151 21.94 -7.59 26.40
C PHE A 151 21.30 -8.01 27.75
N TYR A 152 22.03 -7.91 28.85
CA TYR A 152 21.49 -8.16 30.17
C TYR A 152 20.70 -6.92 30.68
N THR A 153 19.43 -6.86 30.31
CA THR A 153 18.55 -5.73 30.64
C THR A 153 17.08 -6.14 30.65
N GLU A 154 16.28 -5.44 31.41
CA GLU A 154 14.80 -5.51 31.37
C GLU A 154 14.18 -4.44 30.46
N ASP A 155 14.99 -3.49 29.99
CA ASP A 155 14.54 -2.31 29.23
C ASP A 155 14.32 -2.65 27.76
N ILE A 156 13.15 -3.24 27.46
CA ILE A 156 12.70 -3.56 26.11
C ILE A 156 12.48 -2.29 25.27
N ALA A 157 12.08 -1.17 25.90
CA ALA A 157 11.90 0.09 25.17
C ALA A 157 13.22 0.57 24.54
N LYS A 158 14.32 0.53 25.31
CA LYS A 158 15.65 0.91 24.84
C LYS A 158 16.15 -0.02 23.72
N LEU A 159 15.89 -1.33 23.82
CA LEU A 159 16.24 -2.27 22.76
C LEU A 159 15.41 -2.04 21.51
N SER A 160 14.14 -1.72 21.66
CA SER A 160 13.24 -1.41 20.53
C SER A 160 13.69 -0.15 19.79
N ILE A 161 14.08 0.92 20.51
CA ILE A 161 14.65 2.13 19.90
C ILE A 161 15.87 1.76 19.06
N LYS A 162 16.84 1.04 19.62
CA LYS A 162 18.05 0.66 18.90
C LYS A 162 17.77 -0.22 17.68
N ALA A 163 16.82 -1.15 17.79
CA ALA A 163 16.44 -2.02 16.68
C ALA A 163 15.82 -1.22 15.53
N ILE A 164 14.91 -0.27 15.82
CA ILE A 164 14.28 0.55 14.78
C ILE A 164 15.24 1.58 14.19
N GLU A 165 16.06 2.24 15.01
CA GLU A 165 17.06 3.21 14.54
C GLU A 165 18.04 2.61 13.54
N SER A 166 18.39 1.33 13.70
CA SER A 166 19.33 0.64 12.80
C SER A 166 18.80 0.46 11.37
N ILE A 167 17.48 0.61 11.15
CA ILE A 167 16.83 0.35 9.85
C ILE A 167 15.94 1.48 9.36
N ALA A 168 15.60 2.45 10.22
CA ALA A 168 14.57 3.44 9.91
C ALA A 168 14.94 4.32 8.71
N ASP A 169 16.17 4.79 8.63
CA ASP A 169 16.61 5.67 7.54
C ASP A 169 16.52 4.97 6.19
N ASP A 170 17.14 3.82 6.04
CA ASP A 170 17.07 3.01 4.81
C ASP A 170 15.64 2.59 4.45
N PHE A 171 14.83 2.25 5.47
CA PHE A 171 13.44 1.84 5.26
C PHE A 171 12.61 2.97 4.70
N LEU A 172 12.72 4.17 5.30
CA LEU A 172 11.96 5.36 4.93
C LEU A 172 12.42 5.92 3.59
N GLU A 173 13.74 5.89 3.30
CA GLU A 173 14.29 6.32 2.01
C GLU A 173 13.74 5.47 0.86
N VAL A 174 13.79 4.12 0.98
CA VAL A 174 13.27 3.21 -0.04
C VAL A 174 11.75 3.37 -0.20
N MET A 175 11.03 3.48 0.92
CA MET A 175 9.58 3.70 0.92
C MET A 175 9.21 5.01 0.22
N GLN A 176 9.87 6.13 0.58
CA GLN A 176 9.63 7.44 -0.01
C GLN A 176 9.97 7.46 -1.50
N SER A 177 11.07 6.85 -1.91
CA SER A 177 11.47 6.75 -3.32
C SER A 177 10.40 6.04 -4.15
N LYS A 178 9.91 4.87 -3.69
CA LYS A 178 8.84 4.15 -4.38
C LYS A 178 7.51 4.88 -4.36
N PHE A 179 7.19 5.58 -3.26
CA PHE A 179 5.98 6.39 -3.18
C PHE A 179 6.03 7.58 -4.14
N SER A 180 7.18 8.23 -4.29
CA SER A 180 7.37 9.30 -5.29
C SER A 180 7.15 8.80 -6.72
N ILE A 181 7.67 7.61 -7.06
CA ILE A 181 7.42 6.97 -8.36
C ILE A 181 5.92 6.73 -8.57
N ILE A 182 5.22 6.23 -7.55
CA ILE A 182 3.76 6.02 -7.60
C ILE A 182 3.01 7.34 -7.83
N SER A 183 3.42 8.41 -7.16
CA SER A 183 2.75 9.71 -7.29
C SER A 183 2.95 10.35 -8.67
N GLU A 184 4.08 10.07 -9.32
CA GLU A 184 4.45 10.63 -10.63
C GLU A 184 3.98 9.76 -11.81
N GLN A 185 4.15 8.46 -11.69
CA GLN A 185 3.94 7.50 -12.79
C GLN A 185 2.64 6.70 -12.67
N GLY A 186 1.93 6.82 -11.54
CA GLY A 186 0.75 6.02 -11.23
C GLY A 186 1.08 4.72 -10.50
N ARG A 187 0.02 4.10 -9.96
CA ARG A 187 0.09 2.82 -9.24
C ARG A 187 0.06 1.65 -10.20
N SER A 188 0.99 0.72 -10.05
CA SER A 188 1.00 -0.53 -10.82
C SER A 188 -0.01 -1.52 -10.28
N ILE A 189 -0.89 -2.01 -11.14
CA ILE A 189 -1.78 -3.12 -10.85
C ILE A 189 -1.63 -4.21 -11.91
N MET A 190 -2.05 -5.42 -11.55
CA MET A 190 -2.24 -6.53 -12.49
C MET A 190 -3.73 -6.73 -12.77
N LEU A 191 -4.08 -7.02 -14.00
CA LEU A 191 -5.43 -7.37 -14.43
C LEU A 191 -5.41 -8.72 -15.13
N ILE A 192 -6.17 -9.66 -14.58
CA ILE A 192 -6.34 -11.00 -15.16
C ILE A 192 -7.81 -11.18 -15.52
N ILE A 193 -8.07 -11.39 -16.80
CA ILE A 193 -9.41 -11.60 -17.33
C ILE A 193 -9.49 -13.04 -17.85
N ASN A 194 -10.48 -13.78 -17.38
CA ASN A 194 -10.76 -15.13 -17.80
C ASN A 194 -12.20 -15.22 -18.31
N LEU A 195 -12.45 -16.11 -19.25
CA LEU A 195 -13.80 -16.56 -19.61
C LEU A 195 -14.23 -17.70 -18.69
N ASP A 196 -15.50 -17.75 -18.36
CA ASP A 196 -16.09 -18.91 -17.69
C ASP A 196 -15.98 -20.15 -18.58
N GLN A 197 -15.80 -21.34 -18.00
CA GLN A 197 -15.66 -22.60 -18.75
C GLN A 197 -16.89 -22.94 -19.60
N ASN A 198 -18.05 -22.38 -19.26
CA ASN A 198 -19.31 -22.59 -19.99
C ASN A 198 -19.62 -21.45 -20.96
N SER A 199 -18.69 -20.52 -21.17
CA SER A 199 -18.89 -19.42 -22.10
C SER A 199 -19.08 -19.93 -23.53
N THR A 200 -20.05 -19.36 -24.23
CA THR A 200 -20.36 -19.69 -25.63
C THR A 200 -19.56 -18.84 -26.64
N PHE A 201 -18.74 -17.94 -26.15
CA PHE A 201 -17.87 -17.04 -26.94
C PHE A 201 -16.44 -17.06 -26.38
N ASN A 202 -15.51 -16.53 -27.12
CA ASN A 202 -14.09 -16.44 -26.76
C ASN A 202 -13.55 -15.00 -26.95
N MET A 203 -12.28 -14.78 -26.68
CA MET A 203 -11.65 -13.45 -26.82
C MET A 203 -11.61 -12.93 -28.25
N GLU A 204 -11.71 -13.83 -29.26
CA GLU A 204 -11.77 -13.49 -30.69
C GLU A 204 -13.21 -13.25 -31.18
N SER A 205 -14.22 -13.46 -30.32
CA SER A 205 -15.62 -13.22 -30.69
C SER A 205 -15.90 -11.72 -30.80
N GLU A 206 -16.62 -11.33 -31.84
CA GLU A 206 -17.11 -9.96 -31.99
C GLU A 206 -18.14 -9.63 -30.90
N VAL A 207 -17.97 -8.48 -30.27
CA VAL A 207 -18.86 -7.97 -29.21
C VAL A 207 -19.25 -6.50 -29.45
N GLY A 208 -20.29 -6.05 -28.82
CA GLY A 208 -20.75 -4.66 -28.98
C GLY A 208 -21.33 -4.38 -30.37
N THR A 209 -21.20 -3.13 -30.84
CA THR A 209 -21.81 -2.66 -32.09
C THR A 209 -20.80 -2.22 -33.15
N GLN A 210 -19.50 -2.27 -32.81
CA GLN A 210 -18.43 -1.76 -33.69
C GLN A 210 -17.73 -2.85 -34.50
N GLY A 211 -18.08 -4.13 -34.30
CA GLY A 211 -17.45 -5.26 -35.00
C GLY A 211 -16.03 -5.54 -34.53
N LEU A 212 -15.68 -5.10 -33.33
CA LEU A 212 -14.40 -5.41 -32.68
C LEU A 212 -14.49 -6.72 -31.91
N THR A 213 -13.37 -7.43 -31.80
CA THR A 213 -13.30 -8.61 -30.95
C THR A 213 -13.35 -8.23 -29.48
N LEU A 214 -13.72 -9.15 -28.60
CA LEU A 214 -13.72 -8.92 -27.16
C LEU A 214 -12.31 -8.51 -26.66
N GLN A 215 -11.25 -9.12 -27.24
CA GLN A 215 -9.88 -8.74 -26.93
C GLN A 215 -9.60 -7.28 -27.29
N ASP A 216 -9.98 -6.84 -28.48
CA ASP A 216 -9.75 -5.46 -28.96
C ASP A 216 -10.50 -4.45 -28.07
N GLU A 217 -11.76 -4.74 -27.73
CA GLU A 217 -12.57 -3.89 -26.86
C GLU A 217 -11.95 -3.76 -25.45
N ILE A 218 -11.43 -4.88 -24.89
CA ILE A 218 -10.75 -4.86 -23.59
C ILE A 218 -9.47 -4.03 -23.65
N GLU A 219 -8.65 -4.21 -24.68
CA GLU A 219 -7.39 -3.48 -24.83
C GLU A 219 -7.62 -1.98 -25.00
N LEU A 220 -8.60 -1.58 -25.83
CA LEU A 220 -9.01 -0.17 -25.99
C LEU A 220 -9.54 0.42 -24.66
N TRP A 221 -10.31 -0.36 -23.90
CA TRP A 221 -10.77 0.08 -22.60
C TRP A 221 -9.60 0.28 -21.62
N VAL A 222 -8.65 -0.65 -21.55
CA VAL A 222 -7.44 -0.53 -20.72
C VAL A 222 -6.65 0.70 -21.11
N ASP A 223 -6.38 0.89 -22.42
CA ASP A 223 -5.66 2.06 -22.94
C ASP A 223 -6.33 3.37 -22.53
N SER A 224 -7.64 3.45 -22.65
CA SER A 224 -8.43 4.65 -22.31
C SER A 224 -8.51 4.95 -20.82
N THR A 225 -8.29 3.95 -19.96
CA THR A 225 -8.47 4.06 -18.48
C THR A 225 -7.18 4.00 -17.69
N CYS A 226 -6.06 3.60 -18.31
CA CYS A 226 -4.76 3.62 -17.66
C CYS A 226 -4.16 5.04 -17.62
N TYR A 227 -3.26 5.27 -16.69
CA TYR A 227 -2.61 6.57 -16.51
C TYR A 227 -1.60 6.82 -17.64
N ASN A 228 -1.82 7.90 -18.41
CA ASN A 228 -0.96 8.30 -19.54
C ASN A 228 -0.76 7.22 -20.62
N GLY A 229 -1.73 6.32 -20.84
CA GLY A 229 -1.60 5.23 -21.80
C GLY A 229 -0.58 4.16 -21.39
N ASN A 230 -0.16 4.12 -20.13
CA ASN A 230 0.87 3.20 -19.67
C ASN A 230 0.26 1.88 -19.19
N TYR A 231 0.34 0.86 -20.01
CA TYR A 231 0.04 -0.52 -19.67
C TYR A 231 0.95 -1.49 -20.41
N HIS A 232 1.02 -2.74 -19.94
CA HIS A 232 1.70 -3.83 -20.62
C HIS A 232 0.78 -5.06 -20.66
N LEU A 233 0.45 -5.49 -21.87
CA LEU A 233 -0.25 -6.75 -22.13
C LEU A 233 0.79 -7.87 -22.16
N GLN A 234 0.84 -8.69 -21.12
CA GLN A 234 1.76 -9.83 -21.05
C GLN A 234 1.40 -10.93 -22.06
N GLY A 235 0.09 -11.14 -22.26
CA GLY A 235 -0.39 -12.12 -23.22
C GLY A 235 -1.89 -12.25 -23.26
N ALA A 236 -2.37 -12.73 -24.41
CA ALA A 236 -3.77 -13.06 -24.65
C ALA A 236 -3.88 -14.44 -25.28
N THR A 237 -4.92 -15.17 -24.92
CA THR A 237 -5.35 -16.45 -25.51
C THR A 237 -6.83 -16.37 -25.80
N GLN A 238 -7.38 -17.41 -26.42
CA GLN A 238 -8.83 -17.45 -26.65
C GLN A 238 -9.68 -17.40 -25.36
N LEU A 239 -9.11 -17.76 -24.21
CA LEU A 239 -9.85 -17.87 -22.93
C LEU A 239 -9.41 -16.88 -21.85
N ASN A 240 -8.27 -16.22 -22.03
CA ASN A 240 -7.77 -15.27 -21.04
C ASN A 240 -6.92 -14.16 -21.63
N MET A 241 -6.84 -13.04 -20.88
CA MET A 241 -5.90 -11.94 -21.10
C MET A 241 -5.24 -11.58 -19.78
N VAL A 242 -3.94 -11.28 -19.81
CA VAL A 242 -3.15 -10.88 -18.65
C VAL A 242 -2.42 -9.59 -18.95
N PHE A 243 -2.75 -8.57 -18.19
CA PHE A 243 -1.99 -7.31 -18.12
C PHE A 243 -1.21 -7.34 -16.81
N ASP A 244 0.09 -7.42 -16.87
CA ASP A 244 0.96 -7.54 -15.70
C ASP A 244 1.35 -6.17 -15.12
N ASP A 245 1.21 -5.10 -15.89
CA ASP A 245 1.38 -3.73 -15.42
C ASP A 245 0.36 -2.81 -16.10
N ILE A 246 -0.56 -2.26 -15.32
CA ILE A 246 -1.45 -1.16 -15.71
C ILE A 246 -1.21 -0.03 -14.73
N LYS A 247 -0.86 1.15 -15.21
CA LYS A 247 -0.72 2.32 -14.35
C LYS A 247 -2.08 2.94 -14.08
N LEU A 248 -2.43 3.07 -12.80
CA LEU A 248 -3.60 3.82 -12.35
C LEU A 248 -3.17 5.21 -11.86
N PRO A 249 -3.98 6.26 -12.09
CA PRO A 249 -3.65 7.59 -11.57
C PRO A 249 -3.58 7.57 -10.03
N PHE A 250 -2.74 8.42 -9.47
CA PHE A 250 -2.61 8.53 -8.01
C PHE A 250 -3.91 9.02 -7.36
N ASN A 251 -4.52 10.05 -7.96
CA ASN A 251 -5.80 10.60 -7.55
C ASN A 251 -6.80 10.57 -8.71
N ASP A 252 -8.08 10.58 -8.39
CA ASP A 252 -9.14 10.83 -9.36
C ASP A 252 -9.33 12.34 -9.63
N GLU A 253 -10.25 12.67 -10.54
CA GLU A 253 -10.57 14.07 -10.92
C GLU A 253 -11.05 14.93 -9.74
N SER A 254 -11.54 14.32 -8.67
CA SER A 254 -11.95 15.02 -7.45
C SER A 254 -10.80 15.27 -6.48
N GLY A 255 -9.58 14.78 -6.79
CA GLY A 255 -8.41 14.82 -5.91
C GLY A 255 -8.40 13.71 -4.84
N ALA A 256 -9.37 12.81 -4.84
CA ALA A 256 -9.39 11.67 -3.92
C ALA A 256 -8.55 10.51 -4.47
N THR A 257 -7.92 9.74 -3.59
CA THR A 257 -7.11 8.57 -3.96
C THR A 257 -7.87 7.64 -4.92
N TYR A 258 -7.23 7.33 -6.06
CA TYR A 258 -7.76 6.38 -7.02
C TYR A 258 -7.36 4.95 -6.62
N THR A 259 -8.33 4.14 -6.27
CA THR A 259 -8.10 2.80 -5.72
C THR A 259 -8.39 1.71 -6.75
N LEU A 260 -7.82 0.51 -6.54
CA LEU A 260 -8.15 -0.68 -7.33
C LEU A 260 -9.66 -1.00 -7.30
N GLY A 261 -10.34 -0.68 -6.19
CA GLY A 261 -11.79 -0.80 -6.08
C GLY A 261 -12.55 0.10 -7.06
N LYS A 262 -12.11 1.37 -7.23
CA LYS A 262 -12.69 2.29 -8.24
C LYS A 262 -12.45 1.78 -9.66
N TYR A 263 -11.24 1.30 -9.95
CA TYR A 263 -10.92 0.69 -11.25
C TYR A 263 -11.80 -0.54 -11.54
N SER A 264 -11.97 -1.40 -10.55
CA SER A 264 -12.86 -2.56 -10.64
C SER A 264 -14.33 -2.17 -10.91
N MET A 265 -14.81 -1.03 -10.38
CA MET A 265 -16.16 -0.51 -10.71
C MET A 265 -16.23 0.01 -12.15
N ASN A 266 -15.17 0.63 -12.66
CA ASN A 266 -15.10 1.03 -14.06
C ASN A 266 -15.12 -0.18 -14.98
N ALA A 267 -14.38 -1.25 -14.64
CA ALA A 267 -14.45 -2.52 -15.36
C ALA A 267 -15.88 -3.08 -15.42
N LEU A 268 -16.60 -3.08 -14.29
CA LEU A 268 -18.00 -3.54 -14.27
C LEU A 268 -18.91 -2.73 -15.22
N LYS A 269 -18.73 -1.41 -15.26
CA LYS A 269 -19.53 -0.55 -16.16
C LYS A 269 -19.21 -0.84 -17.62
N PHE A 270 -17.91 -1.00 -17.94
CA PHE A 270 -17.44 -1.33 -19.28
C PHE A 270 -18.03 -2.66 -19.78
N PHE A 271 -17.84 -3.77 -19.05
CA PHE A 271 -18.36 -5.07 -19.48
C PHE A 271 -19.91 -5.07 -19.58
N ARG A 272 -20.62 -4.37 -18.69
CA ARG A 272 -22.07 -4.20 -18.80
C ARG A 272 -22.49 -3.43 -20.04
N SER A 273 -21.70 -2.44 -20.50
CA SER A 273 -22.02 -1.71 -21.74
C SER A 273 -21.89 -2.61 -22.98
N LEU A 274 -21.07 -3.65 -22.91
CA LEU A 274 -20.98 -4.69 -23.95
C LEU A 274 -22.06 -5.78 -23.81
N GLY A 275 -22.95 -5.68 -22.81
CA GLY A 275 -23.98 -6.71 -22.54
C GLY A 275 -23.47 -7.93 -21.78
N LEU A 276 -22.22 -7.86 -21.26
CA LEU A 276 -21.55 -8.98 -20.60
C LEU A 276 -21.74 -8.93 -19.08
N THR A 277 -21.88 -10.12 -18.50
CA THR A 277 -21.91 -10.31 -17.04
C THR A 277 -20.56 -10.75 -16.54
N ILE A 278 -20.06 -10.12 -15.47
CA ILE A 278 -18.77 -10.45 -14.88
C ILE A 278 -18.86 -10.74 -13.38
N SER A 279 -17.95 -11.57 -12.88
CA SER A 279 -17.57 -11.62 -11.46
C SER A 279 -16.19 -11.00 -11.29
N ARG A 280 -15.94 -10.39 -10.11
CA ARG A 280 -14.71 -9.65 -9.82
C ARG A 280 -14.17 -10.03 -8.45
N THR A 281 -12.85 -10.23 -8.36
CA THR A 281 -12.15 -10.49 -7.10
C THR A 281 -10.89 -9.63 -7.03
N LEU A 282 -10.66 -8.97 -5.90
CA LEU A 282 -9.47 -8.18 -5.63
C LEU A 282 -8.56 -8.98 -4.69
N LYS A 283 -7.27 -9.13 -5.05
CA LYS A 283 -6.27 -9.77 -4.19
C LYS A 283 -4.95 -8.99 -4.31
N GLY A 284 -4.55 -8.31 -3.23
CA GLY A 284 -3.40 -7.41 -3.25
C GLY A 284 -3.57 -6.33 -4.33
N ASN A 285 -2.60 -6.22 -5.22
CA ASN A 285 -2.61 -5.31 -6.37
C ASN A 285 -3.23 -5.92 -7.65
N THR A 286 -3.91 -7.06 -7.55
CA THR A 286 -4.44 -7.78 -8.72
C THR A 286 -5.97 -7.76 -8.74
N LEU A 287 -6.53 -7.38 -9.89
CA LEU A 287 -7.93 -7.50 -10.22
C LEU A 287 -8.14 -8.75 -11.10
N TYR A 288 -8.92 -9.68 -10.58
CA TYR A 288 -9.39 -10.86 -11.32
C TYR A 288 -10.80 -10.60 -11.82
N ILE A 289 -11.02 -10.81 -13.10
CA ILE A 289 -12.33 -10.74 -13.75
C ILE A 289 -12.63 -12.08 -14.39
N THR A 290 -13.84 -12.60 -14.17
CA THR A 290 -14.35 -13.76 -14.91
C THR A 290 -15.60 -13.32 -15.64
N ILE A 291 -15.60 -13.42 -16.98
CA ILE A 291 -16.72 -13.12 -17.87
C ILE A 291 -17.56 -14.40 -17.99
N LYS A 292 -18.88 -14.24 -17.80
CA LYS A 292 -19.85 -15.35 -17.79
C LYS A 292 -20.64 -15.39 -19.08
#